data_4968db875f68a3fc13db3a21179c3fa0
#
_entry.id   4968db875f68a3fc13db3a21179c3fa0
#
_cell.length_a   1.000
_cell.length_b   1.000
_cell.length_c   1.000
_cell.angle_alpha   90.00
_cell.angle_beta   90.00
_cell.angle_gamma   90.00
#
_symmetry.space_group_name_H-M   'P 1'
#
loop_
_entity.id
_entity.type
_entity.pdbx_description
1 polymer ?
#
loop_
_entity_poly.entity_id
_entity_poly.type
_entity_poly.pdbx_seq_one_letter_code
_entity_poly.pdbx_strand_id
1 'polypeptide(L)'
;MLTREENEMLTRVGRGTPAGQMLRRYWMPVACAGELTDEKPIKAFRLMGENLVAYRDKKGRYGVVAEQCSHRKASLAFGRVDEEGIRCPYHGWKFDCTGKCLEQPAEPEGGFKDKIKHTAYPVERLGGLLWAYLGPEPRPLLPRWDVLMWEHGKRWIEKHELYNCNWLQPMENSVDPSHLFWLHGDTAHLVGSTTDHYAEEHNFIPFEYGIIKQRRTPGRKPGEPARLDQHPLVFPITLRHVFRTLKTDGLLRHNLQIRVPVDDAHTQVYVVYFTPTDTDHSPSDGDTPWEYFPIRDEKGEYRLEHVLVQDAMAWETQGAPTDRTQEHLGVGDEGIILLRKIVREQIDIVRKGGDPLGVVRDAGKNQLIEFDVINERVGLFGKEQKVA
;
A
#
# COMPACT_ATOMS: atom_id res chain seq x y z
N MET A 1 17.13 19.11 -8.81
CA MET A 1 17.99 18.31 -7.93
C MET A 1 17.64 18.62 -6.48
N LEU A 2 17.60 17.61 -5.63
CA LEU A 2 17.44 17.79 -4.18
C LEU A 2 18.82 17.95 -3.53
N THR A 3 18.89 18.55 -2.34
CA THR A 3 20.05 18.38 -1.47
C THR A 3 20.03 16.96 -0.86
N ARG A 4 21.16 16.54 -0.27
CA ARG A 4 21.24 15.26 0.44
C ARG A 4 20.24 15.20 1.61
N GLU A 5 20.16 16.26 2.37
CA GLU A 5 19.25 16.40 3.51
C GLU A 5 17.78 16.33 3.07
N GLU A 6 17.42 16.96 1.95
CA GLU A 6 16.09 16.88 1.38
C GLU A 6 15.76 15.45 0.91
N ASN A 7 16.71 14.76 0.25
CA ASN A 7 16.51 13.38 -0.16
C ASN A 7 16.31 12.46 1.06
N GLU A 8 17.14 12.58 2.09
CA GLU A 8 16.98 11.83 3.34
C GLU A 8 15.68 12.15 4.06
N MET A 9 15.27 13.40 4.10
CA MET A 9 14.01 13.84 4.71
C MET A 9 12.80 13.15 4.08
N LEU A 10 12.81 12.95 2.76
CA LEU A 10 11.70 12.33 2.00
C LEU A 10 11.74 10.80 2.02
N THR A 11 12.91 10.19 2.16
CA THR A 11 13.11 8.74 1.93
C THR A 11 13.25 7.92 3.20
N ARG A 12 13.76 8.49 4.30
CA ARG A 12 13.94 7.78 5.56
C ARG A 12 12.61 7.54 6.28
N VAL A 13 12.29 6.27 6.56
CA VAL A 13 10.98 5.87 7.11
C VAL A 13 11.04 5.38 8.57
N GLY A 14 12.24 5.27 9.13
CA GLY A 14 12.44 4.81 10.50
C GLY A 14 11.77 5.71 11.55
N ARG A 15 11.66 5.19 12.77
CA ARG A 15 11.11 5.96 13.90
C ARG A 15 11.93 7.23 14.15
N GLY A 16 11.26 8.37 14.26
CA GLY A 16 11.91 9.68 14.49
C GLY A 16 12.36 10.41 13.21
N THR A 17 12.35 9.76 12.05
CA THR A 17 12.63 10.45 10.78
C THR A 17 11.42 11.25 10.29
N PRO A 18 11.63 12.34 9.52
CA PRO A 18 10.52 13.19 9.09
C PRO A 18 9.43 12.47 8.30
N ALA A 19 9.79 11.78 7.22
CA ALA A 19 8.82 10.99 6.45
C ALA A 19 8.27 9.82 7.26
N GLY A 20 9.09 9.17 8.10
CA GLY A 20 8.62 8.11 8.99
C GLY A 20 7.55 8.57 9.97
N GLN A 21 7.67 9.77 10.54
CA GLN A 21 6.63 10.35 11.42
C GLN A 21 5.34 10.67 10.65
N MET A 22 5.45 11.17 9.42
CA MET A 22 4.29 11.41 8.55
C MET A 22 3.60 10.10 8.17
N LEU A 23 4.35 9.11 7.70
CA LEU A 23 3.83 7.81 7.26
C LEU A 23 3.11 7.05 8.39
N ARG A 24 3.56 7.19 9.63
CA ARG A 24 2.90 6.59 10.80
C ARG A 24 1.52 7.18 11.12
N ARG A 25 1.14 8.31 10.51
CA ARG A 25 -0.21 8.87 10.65
C ARG A 25 -1.26 8.11 9.81
N TYR A 26 -0.85 7.10 9.05
CA TYR A 26 -1.73 6.33 8.19
C TYR A 26 -1.77 4.85 8.59
N TRP A 27 -2.89 4.22 8.30
CA TRP A 27 -2.99 2.77 8.34
C TRP A 27 -2.19 2.14 7.22
N MET A 28 -1.42 1.10 7.54
CA MET A 28 -0.57 0.38 6.58
C MET A 28 -0.99 -1.09 6.52
N PRO A 29 -1.21 -1.67 5.32
CA PRO A 29 -1.43 -3.11 5.24
C PRO A 29 -0.15 -3.87 5.57
N VAL A 30 -0.29 -4.95 6.33
CA VAL A 30 0.85 -5.74 6.86
C VAL A 30 0.82 -7.20 6.41
N ALA A 31 -0.35 -7.69 6.02
CA ALA A 31 -0.53 -9.04 5.52
C ALA A 31 -1.84 -9.15 4.74
N CYS A 32 -1.95 -10.13 3.83
CA CYS A 32 -3.25 -10.67 3.46
C CYS A 32 -3.82 -11.42 4.66
N ALA A 33 -5.11 -11.25 4.97
CA ALA A 33 -5.71 -11.91 6.13
C ALA A 33 -5.58 -13.45 6.04
N GLY A 34 -5.69 -14.00 4.83
CA GLY A 34 -5.52 -15.41 4.53
C GLY A 34 -4.08 -15.96 4.67
N GLU A 35 -3.08 -15.11 4.95
CA GLU A 35 -1.73 -15.59 5.31
C GLU A 35 -1.68 -16.16 6.74
N LEU A 36 -2.63 -15.77 7.62
CA LEU A 36 -2.69 -16.23 9.00
C LEU A 36 -3.77 -17.31 9.14
N THR A 37 -3.38 -18.56 8.92
CA THR A 37 -4.24 -19.76 9.05
C THR A 37 -4.09 -20.40 10.43
N ASP A 38 -4.91 -21.41 10.72
CA ASP A 38 -4.81 -22.16 11.97
C ASP A 38 -3.48 -22.94 12.06
N GLU A 39 -2.90 -23.35 10.91
CA GLU A 39 -1.60 -24.02 10.84
C GLU A 39 -0.42 -23.04 10.89
N LYS A 40 -0.63 -21.83 10.39
CA LYS A 40 0.38 -20.76 10.35
C LYS A 40 -0.18 -19.46 10.94
N PRO A 41 -0.49 -19.43 12.25
CA PRO A 41 -1.16 -18.29 12.86
C PRO A 41 -0.24 -17.10 13.18
N ILE A 42 1.06 -17.21 12.89
CA ILE A 42 2.08 -16.20 13.23
C ILE A 42 2.91 -15.89 11.99
N LYS A 43 3.14 -14.60 11.75
CA LYS A 43 3.95 -14.10 10.65
C LYS A 43 4.86 -12.97 11.14
N ALA A 44 6.19 -13.14 10.99
CA ALA A 44 7.14 -12.04 11.13
C ALA A 44 7.13 -11.15 9.90
N PHE A 45 7.27 -9.85 10.08
CA PHE A 45 7.39 -8.87 9.01
C PHE A 45 8.13 -7.62 9.50
N ARG A 46 8.50 -6.75 8.55
CA ARG A 46 9.10 -5.46 8.85
C ARG A 46 8.23 -4.35 8.28
N LEU A 47 8.06 -3.27 9.02
CA LEU A 47 7.29 -2.10 8.62
C LEU A 47 7.95 -0.82 9.13
N MET A 48 8.26 0.10 8.21
CA MET A 48 8.93 1.36 8.54
C MET A 48 10.14 1.19 9.47
N GLY A 49 10.96 0.15 9.19
CA GLY A 49 12.17 -0.18 9.94
C GLY A 49 11.95 -0.94 11.25
N GLU A 50 10.72 -1.20 11.68
CA GLU A 50 10.40 -1.97 12.89
C GLU A 50 10.16 -3.45 12.56
N ASN A 51 10.80 -4.35 13.31
CA ASN A 51 10.53 -5.78 13.22
C ASN A 51 9.32 -6.12 14.10
N LEU A 52 8.31 -6.70 13.47
CA LEU A 52 7.00 -6.94 14.05
C LEU A 52 6.54 -8.38 13.80
N VAL A 53 5.54 -8.79 14.57
CA VAL A 53 4.85 -10.07 14.41
C VAL A 53 3.35 -9.81 14.30
N ALA A 54 2.74 -10.25 13.22
CA ALA A 54 1.30 -10.39 13.11
C ALA A 54 0.90 -11.79 13.56
N TYR A 55 -0.21 -11.91 14.29
CA TYR A 55 -0.74 -13.20 14.67
C TYR A 55 -2.27 -13.20 14.69
N ARG A 56 -2.86 -14.39 14.57
CA ARG A 56 -4.29 -14.65 14.81
C ARG A 56 -4.40 -15.62 15.97
N ASP A 57 -5.03 -15.20 17.07
CA ASP A 57 -5.23 -16.09 18.21
C ASP A 57 -6.37 -17.11 17.97
N LYS A 58 -6.53 -18.07 18.86
CA LYS A 58 -7.53 -19.13 18.70
C LYS A 58 -8.99 -18.65 18.81
N LYS A 59 -9.21 -17.42 19.31
CA LYS A 59 -10.52 -16.73 19.25
C LYS A 59 -10.72 -15.95 17.95
N GLY A 60 -9.78 -16.03 17.01
CA GLY A 60 -9.85 -15.36 15.72
C GLY A 60 -9.46 -13.87 15.74
N ARG A 61 -8.94 -13.36 16.84
CA ARG A 61 -8.51 -11.95 16.95
C ARG A 61 -7.11 -11.78 16.37
N TYR A 62 -6.93 -10.71 15.64
CA TYR A 62 -5.64 -10.33 15.09
C TYR A 62 -4.87 -9.41 16.06
N GLY A 63 -3.55 -9.59 16.11
CA GLY A 63 -2.64 -8.71 16.85
C GLY A 63 -1.40 -8.41 16.03
N VAL A 64 -0.86 -7.21 16.20
CA VAL A 64 0.47 -6.81 15.71
C VAL A 64 1.28 -6.31 16.89
N VAL A 65 2.41 -6.97 17.15
CA VAL A 65 3.26 -6.70 18.30
C VAL A 65 4.72 -6.61 17.88
N ALA A 66 5.55 -5.94 18.70
CA ALA A 66 6.99 -5.96 18.50
C ALA A 66 7.52 -7.41 18.51
N GLU A 67 8.44 -7.72 17.62
CA GLU A 67 8.98 -9.08 17.51
C GLU A 67 9.70 -9.53 18.78
N GLN A 68 10.47 -8.64 19.40
CA GLN A 68 11.31 -8.96 20.53
C GLN A 68 10.52 -8.92 21.85
N CYS A 69 10.34 -10.08 22.48
CA CYS A 69 9.68 -10.25 23.78
C CYS A 69 10.22 -9.27 24.83
N SER A 70 9.32 -8.60 25.55
CA SER A 70 9.67 -7.63 26.62
C SER A 70 10.50 -8.23 27.76
N HIS A 71 10.50 -9.57 27.95
CA HIS A 71 11.30 -10.22 28.97
C HIS A 71 12.80 -10.16 28.64
N ARG A 72 13.26 -10.95 27.67
CA ARG A 72 14.69 -11.11 27.30
C ARG A 72 14.93 -11.14 25.80
N LYS A 73 14.11 -10.45 25.05
CA LYS A 73 14.30 -10.18 23.61
C LYS A 73 14.23 -11.40 22.67
N ALA A 74 13.78 -12.57 23.15
CA ALA A 74 13.51 -13.69 22.25
C ALA A 74 12.41 -13.32 21.24
N SER A 75 12.53 -13.81 20.00
CA SER A 75 11.57 -13.52 18.94
C SER A 75 10.23 -14.21 19.19
N LEU A 76 9.14 -13.44 19.13
CA LEU A 76 7.76 -13.93 19.17
C LEU A 76 7.34 -14.59 17.84
N ALA A 77 8.14 -14.44 16.77
CA ALA A 77 7.90 -15.15 15.51
C ALA A 77 7.93 -16.69 15.67
N PHE A 78 8.66 -17.19 16.66
CA PHE A 78 8.73 -18.61 17.03
C PHE A 78 7.80 -18.96 18.19
N GLY A 79 6.90 -18.04 18.55
CA GLY A 79 5.93 -18.21 19.60
C GLY A 79 4.81 -19.19 19.25
N ARG A 80 3.82 -19.24 20.10
CA ARG A 80 2.56 -19.93 19.81
C ARG A 80 1.38 -19.06 20.19
N VAL A 81 0.28 -19.24 19.51
CA VAL A 81 -0.99 -18.60 19.86
C VAL A 81 -1.76 -19.47 20.84
N ASP A 82 -2.37 -18.81 21.83
CA ASP A 82 -3.30 -19.43 22.76
C ASP A 82 -4.74 -18.97 22.43
N GLU A 83 -5.71 -19.36 23.30
CA GLU A 83 -7.09 -18.84 23.21
C GLU A 83 -7.11 -17.32 23.21
N GLU A 84 -6.15 -16.70 23.86
CA GLU A 84 -5.99 -15.26 23.90
C GLU A 84 -4.51 -14.87 23.82
N GLY A 85 -4.16 -14.21 22.70
CA GLY A 85 -2.84 -13.64 22.50
C GLY A 85 -1.76 -14.61 22.04
N ILE A 86 -0.52 -14.13 22.13
CA ILE A 86 0.71 -14.81 21.71
C ILE A 86 1.61 -15.09 22.90
N ARG A 87 2.19 -16.29 22.96
CA ARG A 87 3.09 -16.74 24.01
C ARG A 87 4.52 -16.85 23.50
N CYS A 88 5.45 -16.26 24.25
CA CYS A 88 6.88 -16.33 23.99
C CYS A 88 7.40 -17.76 24.15
N PRO A 89 8.20 -18.30 23.20
CA PRO A 89 8.69 -19.66 23.26
C PRO A 89 9.76 -19.88 24.34
N TYR A 90 10.39 -18.81 24.82
CA TYR A 90 11.56 -18.93 25.70
C TYR A 90 11.16 -19.15 27.18
N HIS A 91 10.30 -18.27 27.74
CA HIS A 91 9.90 -18.35 29.17
C HIS A 91 8.38 -18.30 29.36
N GLY A 92 7.59 -18.44 28.29
CA GLY A 92 6.14 -18.53 28.37
C GLY A 92 5.39 -17.24 28.68
N TRP A 93 6.05 -16.07 28.67
CA TRP A 93 5.34 -14.81 28.84
C TRP A 93 4.31 -14.63 27.72
N LYS A 94 3.08 -14.27 28.10
CA LYS A 94 1.96 -14.17 27.18
C LYS A 94 1.47 -12.72 27.09
N PHE A 95 1.21 -12.28 25.85
CA PHE A 95 0.75 -10.93 25.56
C PHE A 95 -0.53 -10.97 24.71
N ASP A 96 -1.50 -10.12 25.03
CA ASP A 96 -2.69 -9.93 24.22
C ASP A 96 -2.44 -8.98 23.02
N CYS A 97 -3.46 -8.79 22.18
CA CYS A 97 -3.39 -7.91 21.02
C CYS A 97 -3.20 -6.42 21.35
N THR A 98 -3.39 -6.03 22.61
CA THR A 98 -3.10 -4.67 23.11
C THR A 98 -1.70 -4.54 23.69
N GLY A 99 -0.95 -5.65 23.81
CA GLY A 99 0.37 -5.72 24.43
C GLY A 99 0.33 -5.84 25.98
N LYS A 100 -0.83 -6.08 26.58
CA LYS A 100 -0.93 -6.38 28.00
C LYS A 100 -0.28 -7.73 28.27
N CYS A 101 0.58 -7.81 29.28
CA CYS A 101 1.14 -9.08 29.73
C CYS A 101 0.08 -9.83 30.54
N LEU A 102 -0.33 -11.00 30.06
CA LEU A 102 -1.37 -11.83 30.68
C LEU A 102 -0.79 -12.83 31.65
N GLU A 103 0.38 -13.40 31.36
CA GLU A 103 1.00 -14.47 32.13
C GLU A 103 2.51 -14.35 32.19
N GLN A 104 3.07 -14.70 33.34
CA GLN A 104 4.50 -14.83 33.62
C GLN A 104 4.70 -16.15 34.39
N PRO A 105 4.78 -17.33 33.74
CA PRO A 105 4.64 -18.64 34.40
C PRO A 105 5.70 -18.97 35.42
N ALA A 106 6.88 -18.35 35.36
CA ALA A 106 7.98 -18.59 36.28
C ALA A 106 7.94 -17.63 37.52
N GLU A 107 7.03 -16.65 37.51
CA GLU A 107 6.92 -15.72 38.60
C GLU A 107 6.02 -16.27 39.71
N PRO A 108 6.31 -15.92 40.99
CA PRO A 108 5.43 -16.25 42.12
C PRO A 108 4.02 -15.69 41.92
N GLU A 109 3.07 -16.22 42.68
CA GLU A 109 1.71 -15.71 42.73
C GLU A 109 1.72 -14.20 43.00
N GLY A 110 1.03 -13.44 42.17
CA GLY A 110 1.05 -11.98 42.25
C GLY A 110 2.15 -11.28 41.46
N GLY A 111 3.01 -11.96 40.71
CA GLY A 111 4.09 -11.44 39.83
C GLY A 111 4.03 -9.95 39.47
N PHE A 112 4.68 -9.52 38.42
CA PHE A 112 4.69 -8.10 38.00
C PHE A 112 4.13 -7.88 36.60
N LYS A 113 3.34 -8.81 36.09
CA LYS A 113 2.74 -8.77 34.72
C LYS A 113 1.97 -7.48 34.47
N ASP A 114 1.29 -6.92 35.45
CA ASP A 114 0.51 -5.70 35.31
C ASP A 114 1.37 -4.44 35.13
N LYS A 115 2.67 -4.51 35.44
CA LYS A 115 3.65 -3.46 35.20
C LYS A 115 4.29 -3.55 33.82
N ILE A 116 4.01 -4.64 33.06
CA ILE A 116 4.61 -4.90 31.78
C ILE A 116 3.63 -4.55 30.65
N LYS A 117 4.07 -3.66 29.79
CA LYS A 117 3.39 -3.33 28.54
C LYS A 117 4.31 -3.70 27.36
N HIS A 118 3.94 -4.70 26.60
CA HIS A 118 4.62 -5.02 25.33
C HIS A 118 4.17 -4.05 24.25
N THR A 119 5.06 -3.68 23.32
CA THR A 119 4.69 -2.82 22.21
C THR A 119 3.71 -3.56 21.31
N ALA A 120 2.54 -2.98 21.10
CA ALA A 120 1.49 -3.49 20.24
C ALA A 120 0.85 -2.35 19.46
N TYR A 121 0.30 -2.66 18.30
CA TYR A 121 -0.32 -1.71 17.41
C TYR A 121 -1.76 -2.11 17.09
N PRO A 122 -2.70 -1.15 16.99
CA PRO A 122 -4.06 -1.41 16.55
C PRO A 122 -4.08 -2.11 15.18
N VAL A 123 -4.97 -3.09 15.04
CA VAL A 123 -5.16 -3.86 13.80
C VAL A 123 -6.63 -3.86 13.43
N GLU A 124 -6.92 -3.64 12.15
CA GLU A 124 -8.24 -3.78 11.56
C GLU A 124 -8.15 -4.63 10.30
N ARG A 125 -9.22 -5.33 9.96
CA ARG A 125 -9.35 -6.11 8.72
C ARG A 125 -10.27 -5.36 7.76
N LEU A 126 -9.83 -5.16 6.51
CA LEU A 126 -10.64 -4.55 5.46
C LEU A 126 -10.13 -4.96 4.08
N GLY A 127 -11.05 -5.34 3.18
CA GLY A 127 -10.74 -5.69 1.80
C GLY A 127 -9.79 -6.88 1.64
N GLY A 128 -9.80 -7.81 2.61
CA GLY A 128 -8.92 -8.98 2.65
C GLY A 128 -7.52 -8.74 3.19
N LEU A 129 -7.20 -7.49 3.57
CA LEU A 129 -5.92 -7.10 4.17
C LEU A 129 -6.05 -6.87 5.68
N LEU A 130 -4.97 -7.12 6.41
CA LEU A 130 -4.77 -6.69 7.80
C LEU A 130 -4.02 -5.36 7.78
N TRP A 131 -4.61 -4.36 8.40
CA TRP A 131 -4.08 -3.00 8.48
C TRP A 131 -3.61 -2.70 9.91
N ALA A 132 -2.40 -2.18 10.06
CA ALA A 132 -1.88 -1.75 11.35
C ALA A 132 -1.66 -0.24 11.37
N TYR A 133 -1.89 0.37 12.55
CA TYR A 133 -1.62 1.78 12.77
C TYR A 133 -0.47 1.95 13.76
N LEU A 134 0.64 2.54 13.29
CA LEU A 134 1.88 2.71 14.08
C LEU A 134 2.05 4.14 14.63
N GLY A 135 1.05 4.97 14.46
CA GLY A 135 1.08 6.38 14.87
C GLY A 135 0.62 6.62 16.31
N PRO A 136 0.58 7.89 16.73
CA PRO A 136 0.10 8.29 18.06
C PRO A 136 -1.43 8.21 18.15
N GLU A 137 -1.92 8.04 19.39
CA GLU A 137 -3.34 8.20 19.70
C GLU A 137 -3.73 9.70 19.80
N PRO A 138 -4.98 10.05 19.48
CA PRO A 138 -6.06 9.19 18.99
C PRO A 138 -5.81 8.79 17.53
N ARG A 139 -5.97 7.49 17.23
CA ARG A 139 -5.81 6.99 15.87
C ARG A 139 -6.91 7.50 14.94
N PRO A 140 -6.62 7.70 13.64
CA PRO A 140 -7.64 7.98 12.63
C PRO A 140 -8.48 6.73 12.32
N LEU A 141 -9.57 6.95 11.60
CA LEU A 141 -10.35 5.85 11.05
C LEU A 141 -9.56 5.19 9.89
N LEU A 142 -9.71 3.87 9.74
CA LEU A 142 -9.23 3.17 8.54
C LEU A 142 -10.08 3.61 7.34
N PRO A 143 -9.48 4.22 6.30
CA PRO A 143 -10.26 4.75 5.18
C PRO A 143 -10.97 3.64 4.40
N ARG A 144 -12.26 3.84 4.12
CA ARG A 144 -13.10 2.90 3.39
C ARG A 144 -13.09 3.21 1.89
N TRP A 145 -11.94 2.94 1.26
CA TRP A 145 -11.75 3.13 -0.19
C TRP A 145 -12.68 2.23 -1.00
N ASP A 146 -13.18 2.72 -2.12
CA ASP A 146 -14.14 2.09 -3.02
C ASP A 146 -13.85 0.60 -3.31
N VAL A 147 -12.66 0.28 -3.81
CA VAL A 147 -12.24 -1.10 -4.17
C VAL A 147 -12.21 -2.03 -2.96
N LEU A 148 -11.96 -1.51 -1.75
CA LEU A 148 -11.97 -2.32 -0.51
C LEU A 148 -13.38 -2.58 -0.01
N MET A 149 -14.33 -1.69 -0.36
CA MET A 149 -15.70 -1.68 0.17
C MET A 149 -16.73 -2.29 -0.76
N TRP A 150 -16.51 -2.25 -2.08
CA TRP A 150 -17.49 -2.83 -3.02
C TRP A 150 -17.65 -4.33 -2.79
N GLU A 151 -18.89 -4.81 -2.83
CA GLU A 151 -19.21 -6.21 -2.51
C GLU A 151 -19.81 -6.99 -3.69
N HIS A 152 -20.50 -6.31 -4.63
CA HIS A 152 -21.06 -6.94 -5.83
C HIS A 152 -19.98 -7.12 -6.90
N GLY A 153 -19.29 -8.24 -6.86
CA GLY A 153 -18.18 -8.56 -7.73
C GLY A 153 -17.13 -9.46 -7.09
N LYS A 154 -16.05 -9.69 -7.82
CA LYS A 154 -14.94 -10.55 -7.41
C LYS A 154 -13.75 -9.72 -6.96
N ARG A 155 -13.35 -9.87 -5.70
CA ARG A 155 -12.11 -9.30 -5.14
C ARG A 155 -11.03 -10.37 -5.04
N TRP A 156 -9.78 -10.00 -5.33
CA TRP A 156 -8.59 -10.80 -5.04
C TRP A 156 -7.38 -9.91 -4.82
N ILE A 157 -6.30 -10.47 -4.27
CA ILE A 157 -5.09 -9.72 -3.94
C ILE A 157 -3.89 -10.41 -4.55
N GLU A 158 -3.04 -9.65 -5.21
CA GLU A 158 -1.66 -10.03 -5.51
C GLU A 158 -0.74 -9.40 -4.47
N LYS A 159 -0.01 -10.24 -3.76
CA LYS A 159 1.09 -9.82 -2.90
C LYS A 159 2.38 -10.05 -3.66
N HIS A 160 2.99 -8.97 -4.10
CA HIS A 160 4.21 -9.06 -4.89
C HIS A 160 5.43 -9.49 -4.05
N GLU A 161 6.45 -10.02 -4.71
CA GLU A 161 7.79 -10.16 -4.17
C GLU A 161 8.26 -8.81 -3.59
N LEU A 162 9.13 -8.85 -2.59
CA LEU A 162 9.66 -7.62 -1.99
C LEU A 162 10.50 -6.84 -3.00
N TYR A 163 10.19 -5.56 -3.19
CA TYR A 163 10.91 -4.68 -4.08
C TYR A 163 12.11 -4.04 -3.38
N ASN A 164 13.27 -4.08 -4.04
CA ASN A 164 14.51 -3.46 -3.58
C ASN A 164 14.56 -1.97 -3.99
N CYS A 165 13.56 -1.22 -3.60
CA CYS A 165 13.46 0.22 -3.85
C CYS A 165 12.82 0.94 -2.67
N ASN A 166 13.10 2.23 -2.53
CA ASN A 166 12.46 3.07 -1.54
C ASN A 166 10.99 3.35 -1.92
N TRP A 167 10.12 3.52 -0.94
CA TRP A 167 8.69 3.77 -1.11
C TRP A 167 8.35 4.94 -2.05
N LEU A 168 9.23 5.95 -2.11
CA LEU A 168 8.98 7.16 -2.90
C LEU A 168 9.13 6.90 -4.40
N GLN A 169 10.03 6.00 -4.83
CA GLN A 169 10.26 5.68 -6.24
C GLN A 169 8.98 5.20 -6.96
N PRO A 170 8.24 4.19 -6.47
CA PRO A 170 6.98 3.80 -7.08
C PRO A 170 5.89 4.88 -6.96
N MET A 171 5.94 5.77 -5.98
CA MET A 171 4.99 6.88 -5.89
C MET A 171 5.29 7.98 -6.90
N GLU A 172 6.56 8.27 -7.17
CA GLU A 172 7.01 9.17 -8.22
C GLU A 172 6.60 8.66 -9.61
N ASN A 173 6.78 7.37 -9.88
CA ASN A 173 6.33 6.73 -11.12
C ASN A 173 4.81 6.89 -11.32
N SER A 174 4.01 6.86 -10.26
CA SER A 174 2.56 6.99 -10.36
C SER A 174 2.09 8.36 -10.86
N VAL A 175 2.91 9.38 -10.73
CA VAL A 175 2.68 10.74 -11.26
C VAL A 175 3.57 11.07 -12.46
N ASP A 176 4.26 10.09 -13.01
CA ASP A 176 4.98 10.20 -14.28
C ASP A 176 4.14 9.58 -15.41
N PRO A 177 3.63 10.37 -16.35
CA PRO A 177 2.92 9.84 -17.51
C PRO A 177 3.86 9.36 -18.62
N SER A 178 5.10 9.85 -18.66
CA SER A 178 6.01 9.65 -19.79
C SER A 178 6.53 8.21 -19.89
N HIS A 179 6.75 7.53 -18.75
CA HIS A 179 7.24 6.15 -18.74
C HIS A 179 6.29 5.18 -19.44
N LEU A 180 4.98 5.45 -19.44
CA LEU A 180 3.98 4.55 -20.03
C LEU A 180 4.23 4.26 -21.52
N PHE A 181 4.68 5.26 -22.27
CA PHE A 181 4.97 5.08 -23.68
C PHE A 181 6.27 4.29 -23.88
N TRP A 182 7.32 4.66 -23.18
CA TRP A 182 8.65 4.08 -23.39
C TRP A 182 8.84 2.72 -22.72
N LEU A 183 8.43 2.62 -21.45
CA LEU A 183 8.65 1.40 -20.67
C LEU A 183 7.67 0.27 -21.06
N HIS A 184 6.41 0.62 -21.34
CA HIS A 184 5.36 -0.37 -21.61
C HIS A 184 4.99 -0.49 -23.10
N GLY A 185 5.65 0.24 -24.00
CA GLY A 185 5.33 0.27 -25.42
C GLY A 185 5.29 -1.10 -26.07
N ASP A 186 6.31 -1.91 -25.81
CA ASP A 186 6.42 -3.26 -26.40
C ASP A 186 5.40 -4.26 -25.85
N THR A 187 4.89 -4.03 -24.64
CA THR A 187 3.89 -4.91 -24.01
C THR A 187 2.49 -4.34 -23.98
N ALA A 188 2.30 -3.11 -24.45
CA ALA A 188 0.99 -2.46 -24.49
C ALA A 188 -0.09 -3.30 -25.17
N HIS A 189 0.27 -4.04 -26.21
CA HIS A 189 -0.60 -4.96 -26.93
C HIS A 189 -1.04 -6.17 -26.07
N LEU A 190 -0.25 -6.57 -25.05
CA LEU A 190 -0.55 -7.70 -24.15
C LEU A 190 -1.63 -7.34 -23.12
N VAL A 191 -1.66 -6.10 -22.66
CA VAL A 191 -2.61 -5.62 -21.65
C VAL A 191 -3.78 -4.84 -22.23
N GLY A 192 -3.88 -4.76 -23.56
CA GLY A 192 -4.94 -3.98 -24.24
C GLY A 192 -4.79 -2.47 -24.06
N SER A 193 -3.68 -2.03 -23.50
CA SER A 193 -3.32 -0.61 -23.41
C SER A 193 -2.81 -0.14 -24.75
N THR A 194 -3.12 1.07 -25.12
CA THR A 194 -2.62 1.71 -26.33
C THR A 194 -1.69 2.83 -25.93
N THR A 195 -0.45 2.46 -25.76
CA THR A 195 0.64 3.40 -25.54
C THR A 195 1.39 3.72 -26.83
N ASP A 196 0.75 3.44 -27.96
CA ASP A 196 1.24 3.73 -29.31
C ASP A 196 1.32 5.24 -29.63
N HIS A 197 0.87 6.09 -28.71
CA HIS A 197 0.97 7.55 -28.81
C HIS A 197 1.56 8.15 -27.53
N TYR A 198 2.52 9.04 -27.68
CA TYR A 198 3.00 9.88 -26.60
C TYR A 198 1.87 10.82 -26.14
N ALA A 199 1.68 10.94 -24.82
CA ALA A 199 0.67 11.82 -24.30
C ALA A 199 1.07 13.29 -24.51
N GLU A 200 0.19 14.09 -25.11
CA GLU A 200 0.49 15.48 -25.44
C GLU A 200 0.19 16.44 -24.28
N GLU A 201 -0.82 16.12 -23.46
CA GLU A 201 -1.27 16.98 -22.37
C GLU A 201 -1.32 16.18 -21.06
N HIS A 202 -0.69 16.73 -20.03
CA HIS A 202 -0.74 16.23 -18.67
C HIS A 202 -1.31 17.31 -17.75
N ASN A 203 -2.05 16.88 -16.74
CA ASN A 203 -2.55 17.76 -15.70
C ASN A 203 -2.52 17.04 -14.35
N PHE A 204 -2.10 17.76 -13.30
CA PHE A 204 -1.98 17.24 -11.95
C PHE A 204 -2.79 18.11 -11.01
N ILE A 205 -3.89 17.58 -10.48
CA ILE A 205 -4.87 18.31 -9.68
C ILE A 205 -4.78 17.80 -8.24
N PRO A 206 -4.31 18.61 -7.27
CA PRO A 206 -4.42 18.28 -5.86
C PRO A 206 -5.89 18.12 -5.44
N PHE A 207 -6.19 17.12 -4.60
CA PHE A 207 -7.51 16.91 -4.03
C PHE A 207 -7.41 16.42 -2.58
N GLU A 208 -8.55 16.24 -1.90
CA GLU A 208 -8.62 15.90 -0.47
C GLU A 208 -7.77 14.68 -0.06
N TYR A 209 -7.53 13.72 -0.98
CA TYR A 209 -6.80 12.51 -0.68
C TYR A 209 -5.46 12.37 -1.42
N GLY A 210 -5.05 13.35 -2.21
CA GLY A 210 -3.79 13.24 -2.95
C GLY A 210 -3.69 14.07 -4.22
N ILE A 211 -3.34 13.41 -5.33
CA ILE A 211 -3.16 14.01 -6.65
C ILE A 211 -3.97 13.23 -7.68
N ILE A 212 -4.81 13.91 -8.44
CA ILE A 212 -5.42 13.36 -9.65
C ILE A 212 -4.46 13.60 -10.81
N LYS A 213 -3.92 12.53 -11.37
CA LYS A 213 -3.17 12.57 -12.64
C LYS A 213 -4.15 12.44 -13.79
N GLN A 214 -4.19 13.43 -14.66
CA GLN A 214 -4.90 13.39 -15.93
C GLN A 214 -3.90 13.31 -17.07
N ARG A 215 -4.23 12.52 -18.08
CA ARG A 215 -3.49 12.38 -19.31
C ARG A 215 -4.46 12.39 -20.47
N ARG A 216 -4.25 13.29 -21.43
CA ARG A 216 -5.03 13.34 -22.66
C ARG A 216 -4.17 12.87 -23.82
N THR A 217 -4.55 11.77 -24.44
CA THR A 217 -3.85 11.17 -25.58
C THR A 217 -4.64 11.40 -26.87
N PRO A 218 -3.97 11.67 -27.99
CA PRO A 218 -4.64 11.85 -29.28
C PRO A 218 -5.42 10.60 -29.69
N GLY A 219 -6.42 10.79 -30.54
CA GLY A 219 -7.14 9.70 -31.18
C GLY A 219 -6.22 8.85 -32.05
N ARG A 220 -6.57 7.58 -32.24
CA ARG A 220 -5.78 6.65 -33.05
C ARG A 220 -5.79 6.96 -34.53
N LYS A 221 -6.84 7.64 -35.03
CA LYS A 221 -7.02 8.01 -36.43
C LYS A 221 -7.20 9.51 -36.55
N PRO A 222 -6.82 10.09 -37.70
CA PRO A 222 -7.10 11.49 -37.97
C PRO A 222 -8.60 11.80 -37.79
N GLY A 223 -8.92 12.82 -36.97
CA GLY A 223 -10.30 13.24 -36.66
C GLY A 223 -10.96 12.52 -35.47
N GLU A 224 -10.35 11.49 -34.88
CA GLU A 224 -10.83 10.94 -33.64
C GLU A 224 -10.53 11.91 -32.47
N PRO A 225 -11.45 12.07 -31.51
CA PRO A 225 -11.21 12.93 -30.35
C PRO A 225 -10.08 12.36 -29.47
N ALA A 226 -9.35 13.25 -28.83
CA ALA A 226 -8.41 12.86 -27.77
C ALA A 226 -9.15 12.19 -26.61
N ARG A 227 -8.50 11.22 -25.96
CA ARG A 227 -9.08 10.40 -24.89
C ARG A 227 -8.47 10.77 -23.55
N LEU A 228 -9.31 10.94 -22.56
CA LEU A 228 -8.90 11.22 -21.18
C LEU A 228 -8.64 9.91 -20.42
N ASP A 229 -7.56 9.95 -19.66
CA ASP A 229 -7.16 8.92 -18.70
C ASP A 229 -6.86 9.63 -17.38
N GLN A 230 -7.61 9.29 -16.32
CA GLN A 230 -7.54 9.95 -15.02
C GLN A 230 -7.41 8.91 -13.91
N HIS A 231 -6.31 8.98 -13.16
CA HIS A 231 -6.01 8.09 -12.06
C HIS A 231 -5.62 8.88 -10.80
N PRO A 232 -6.33 8.70 -9.69
CA PRO A 232 -5.95 9.27 -8.40
C PRO A 232 -4.74 8.54 -7.81
N LEU A 233 -3.69 9.30 -7.48
CA LEU A 233 -2.68 8.91 -6.51
C LEU A 233 -3.21 9.27 -5.13
N VAL A 234 -3.53 8.26 -4.34
CA VAL A 234 -4.07 8.41 -2.99
C VAL A 234 -2.92 8.39 -2.00
N PHE A 235 -2.78 9.50 -1.29
CA PHE A 235 -1.68 9.72 -0.37
C PHE A 235 -1.75 8.80 0.85
N PRO A 236 -0.64 8.29 1.38
CA PRO A 236 0.73 8.55 0.88
C PRO A 236 1.26 7.48 -0.09
N ILE A 237 0.63 6.30 -0.22
CA ILE A 237 1.26 5.09 -0.77
C ILE A 237 0.40 4.33 -1.79
N THR A 238 -0.70 4.90 -2.29
CA THR A 238 -1.67 4.13 -3.07
C THR A 238 -1.93 4.78 -4.44
N LEU A 239 -1.94 3.98 -5.50
CA LEU A 239 -2.46 4.36 -6.80
C LEU A 239 -3.81 3.68 -7.02
N ARG A 240 -4.84 4.44 -7.35
CA ARG A 240 -6.15 3.95 -7.77
C ARG A 240 -6.19 3.89 -9.30
N HIS A 241 -6.30 2.69 -9.85
CA HIS A 241 -6.21 2.46 -11.28
C HIS A 241 -7.37 1.58 -11.79
N VAL A 242 -7.63 1.63 -13.11
CA VAL A 242 -8.59 0.78 -13.82
C VAL A 242 -8.04 0.39 -15.18
N PHE A 243 -8.29 -0.85 -15.57
CA PHE A 243 -7.96 -1.34 -16.91
C PHE A 243 -8.98 -2.39 -17.37
N ARG A 244 -8.90 -2.76 -18.64
CA ARG A 244 -9.71 -3.83 -19.22
C ARG A 244 -8.80 -4.89 -19.82
N THR A 245 -9.01 -6.13 -19.46
CA THR A 245 -8.26 -7.27 -20.03
C THR A 245 -8.91 -7.74 -21.33
N LEU A 246 -8.53 -7.12 -22.44
CA LEU A 246 -9.13 -7.43 -23.76
C LEU A 246 -8.85 -8.85 -24.24
N LYS A 247 -7.76 -9.48 -23.78
CA LYS A 247 -7.34 -10.83 -24.23
C LYS A 247 -8.00 -11.98 -23.47
N THR A 248 -8.66 -11.71 -22.33
CA THR A 248 -9.26 -12.77 -21.50
C THR A 248 -10.80 -12.70 -21.56
N ASP A 249 -11.37 -11.80 -20.81
CA ASP A 249 -12.83 -11.72 -20.59
C ASP A 249 -13.42 -10.34 -20.94
N GLY A 250 -12.56 -9.35 -21.24
CA GLY A 250 -12.98 -7.99 -21.55
C GLY A 250 -13.56 -7.22 -20.37
N LEU A 251 -13.50 -7.76 -19.15
CA LEU A 251 -14.08 -7.12 -17.98
C LEU A 251 -13.22 -5.95 -17.47
N LEU A 252 -13.88 -4.96 -16.89
CA LEU A 252 -13.20 -3.88 -16.17
C LEU A 252 -12.61 -4.43 -14.88
N ARG A 253 -11.34 -4.12 -14.63
CA ARG A 253 -10.65 -4.42 -13.39
C ARG A 253 -10.22 -3.14 -12.71
N HIS A 254 -10.85 -2.86 -11.60
CA HIS A 254 -10.46 -1.80 -10.69
C HIS A 254 -9.36 -2.31 -9.76
N ASN A 255 -8.37 -1.49 -9.46
CA ASN A 255 -7.37 -1.88 -8.48
C ASN A 255 -6.89 -0.73 -7.59
N LEU A 256 -6.36 -1.12 -6.43
CA LEU A 256 -5.54 -0.30 -5.56
C LEU A 256 -4.15 -0.93 -5.51
N GLN A 257 -3.16 -0.22 -5.97
CA GLN A 257 -1.76 -0.61 -5.87
C GLN A 257 -1.17 0.08 -4.64
N ILE A 258 -0.93 -0.67 -3.57
CA ILE A 258 -0.52 -0.15 -2.27
C ILE A 258 0.96 -0.48 -2.05
N ARG A 259 1.80 0.53 -1.85
CA ARG A 259 3.27 0.46 -1.82
C ARG A 259 3.79 0.76 -0.42
N VAL A 260 3.87 -0.28 0.40
CA VAL A 260 4.13 -0.19 1.84
C VAL A 260 5.63 -0.07 2.11
N PRO A 261 6.11 0.97 2.80
CA PRO A 261 7.51 1.11 3.17
C PRO A 261 7.92 0.07 4.22
N VAL A 262 8.73 -0.90 3.84
CA VAL A 262 9.29 -1.91 4.75
C VAL A 262 10.42 -1.30 5.58
N ASP A 263 11.33 -0.66 4.90
CA ASP A 263 12.41 0.18 5.46
C ASP A 263 12.87 1.20 4.41
N ASP A 264 14.04 1.83 4.62
CA ASP A 264 14.54 2.88 3.74
C ASP A 264 14.85 2.39 2.32
N ALA A 265 15.04 1.09 2.12
CA ALA A 265 15.49 0.47 0.87
C ALA A 265 14.53 -0.55 0.26
N HIS A 266 13.45 -0.89 0.97
CA HIS A 266 12.54 -1.95 0.53
C HIS A 266 11.08 -1.51 0.62
N THR A 267 10.30 -1.92 -0.38
CA THR A 267 8.86 -1.66 -0.49
C THR A 267 8.10 -2.96 -0.74
N GLN A 268 7.08 -3.23 0.08
CA GLN A 268 6.13 -4.33 -0.17
C GLN A 268 4.93 -3.80 -0.96
N VAL A 269 4.61 -4.45 -2.06
CA VAL A 269 3.44 -4.08 -2.88
C VAL A 269 2.32 -5.09 -2.69
N TYR A 270 1.11 -4.56 -2.43
CA TYR A 270 -0.15 -5.28 -2.51
C TYR A 270 -1.00 -4.66 -3.60
N VAL A 271 -1.53 -5.48 -4.50
CA VAL A 271 -2.50 -5.03 -5.50
C VAL A 271 -3.84 -5.67 -5.18
N VAL A 272 -4.79 -4.87 -4.75
CA VAL A 272 -6.17 -5.31 -4.51
C VAL A 272 -6.97 -5.06 -5.76
N TYR A 273 -7.46 -6.11 -6.38
CA TYR A 273 -8.31 -6.04 -7.56
C TYR A 273 -9.77 -6.21 -7.20
N PHE A 274 -10.62 -5.58 -7.98
CA PHE A 274 -12.08 -5.78 -7.95
C PHE A 274 -12.64 -5.75 -9.36
N THR A 275 -13.38 -6.78 -9.73
CA THR A 275 -14.14 -6.86 -10.97
C THR A 275 -15.61 -6.88 -10.64
N PRO A 276 -16.39 -5.83 -10.97
CA PRO A 276 -17.84 -5.86 -10.81
C PRO A 276 -18.47 -7.00 -11.62
N THR A 277 -19.31 -7.80 -11.01
CA THR A 277 -20.09 -8.87 -11.65
C THR A 277 -21.43 -9.02 -10.93
N ASP A 278 -22.43 -9.53 -11.64
CA ASP A 278 -23.76 -9.81 -11.05
C ASP A 278 -23.82 -11.15 -10.31
N THR A 279 -22.80 -11.99 -10.47
CA THR A 279 -22.78 -13.37 -9.97
C THR A 279 -21.91 -13.57 -8.73
N ASP A 280 -20.96 -12.69 -8.49
CA ASP A 280 -20.01 -12.81 -7.40
C ASP A 280 -20.32 -11.83 -6.27
N HIS A 281 -20.03 -12.26 -5.05
CA HIS A 281 -20.14 -11.43 -3.86
C HIS A 281 -18.87 -11.57 -3.02
N SER A 282 -18.21 -10.45 -2.73
CA SER A 282 -16.96 -10.39 -1.95
C SER A 282 -17.12 -9.41 -0.79
N PRO A 283 -17.58 -9.87 0.40
CA PRO A 283 -17.73 -9.00 1.57
C PRO A 283 -16.45 -8.24 1.89
N SER A 284 -16.59 -6.99 2.31
CA SER A 284 -15.45 -6.12 2.61
C SER A 284 -14.62 -6.59 3.82
N ASP A 285 -15.25 -7.30 4.77
CA ASP A 285 -14.65 -7.94 5.94
C ASP A 285 -14.46 -9.47 5.78
N GLY A 286 -14.83 -10.02 4.60
CA GLY A 286 -14.79 -11.43 4.26
C GLY A 286 -13.40 -11.95 3.89
N ASP A 287 -13.32 -13.27 3.68
CA ASP A 287 -12.10 -13.89 3.15
C ASP A 287 -11.93 -13.51 1.69
N THR A 288 -10.74 -13.02 1.36
CA THR A 288 -10.37 -12.61 0.01
C THR A 288 -9.26 -13.52 -0.48
N PRO A 289 -9.43 -14.17 -1.64
CA PRO A 289 -8.35 -14.92 -2.29
C PRO A 289 -7.11 -14.05 -2.49
N TRP A 290 -5.96 -14.63 -2.27
CA TRP A 290 -4.69 -13.95 -2.49
C TRP A 290 -3.67 -14.90 -3.09
N GLU A 291 -2.71 -14.34 -3.82
CA GLU A 291 -1.59 -15.07 -4.38
C GLU A 291 -0.28 -14.29 -4.21
N TYR A 292 0.82 -15.03 -4.15
CA TYR A 292 2.16 -14.45 -4.21
C TYR A 292 2.54 -14.24 -5.68
N PHE A 293 2.95 -13.01 -6.01
CA PHE A 293 3.33 -12.64 -7.36
C PHE A 293 4.85 -12.42 -7.43
N PRO A 294 5.63 -13.37 -7.97
CA PRO A 294 7.07 -13.21 -8.13
C PRO A 294 7.36 -12.24 -9.28
N ILE A 295 8.29 -11.30 -9.06
CA ILE A 295 8.76 -10.39 -10.09
C ILE A 295 9.97 -10.91 -10.85
N ARG A 296 10.57 -11.98 -10.32
CA ARG A 296 11.70 -12.69 -10.94
C ARG A 296 11.35 -14.15 -11.21
N ASP A 297 12.00 -14.69 -12.22
CA ASP A 297 11.94 -16.12 -12.52
C ASP A 297 12.92 -16.92 -11.63
N GLU A 298 13.00 -18.24 -11.85
CA GLU A 298 13.90 -19.15 -11.11
C GLU A 298 15.39 -18.84 -11.32
N LYS A 299 15.76 -18.06 -12.35
CA LYS A 299 17.13 -17.63 -12.64
C LYS A 299 17.46 -16.27 -12.02
N GLY A 300 16.47 -15.61 -11.40
CA GLY A 300 16.59 -14.28 -10.84
C GLY A 300 16.40 -13.15 -11.87
N GLU A 301 15.98 -13.45 -13.10
CA GLU A 301 15.70 -12.48 -14.15
C GLU A 301 14.29 -11.87 -13.98
N TYR A 302 14.12 -10.57 -14.29
CA TYR A 302 12.82 -9.93 -14.25
C TYR A 302 11.85 -10.53 -15.28
N ARG A 303 10.63 -10.80 -14.85
CA ARG A 303 9.53 -11.29 -15.69
C ARG A 303 8.90 -10.13 -16.49
N LEU A 304 9.65 -9.57 -17.41
CA LEU A 304 9.32 -8.32 -18.15
C LEU A 304 8.07 -8.42 -19.04
N GLU A 305 7.48 -9.60 -19.21
CA GLU A 305 6.17 -9.78 -19.85
C GLU A 305 5.01 -9.17 -19.04
N HIS A 306 5.25 -8.80 -17.78
CA HIS A 306 4.28 -8.16 -16.89
C HIS A 306 4.58 -6.68 -16.73
N VAL A 307 3.59 -5.81 -16.96
CA VAL A 307 3.72 -4.35 -16.86
C VAL A 307 4.26 -3.90 -15.49
N LEU A 308 3.69 -4.42 -14.39
CA LEU A 308 4.15 -4.06 -13.03
C LEU A 308 5.57 -4.56 -12.72
N VAL A 309 6.06 -5.57 -13.44
CA VAL A 309 7.46 -6.02 -13.30
C VAL A 309 8.41 -5.11 -14.06
N GLN A 310 8.00 -4.56 -15.20
CA GLN A 310 8.77 -3.53 -15.90
C GLN A 310 8.94 -2.28 -15.02
N ASP A 311 7.87 -1.86 -14.34
CA ASP A 311 7.92 -0.80 -13.33
C ASP A 311 8.89 -1.14 -12.20
N ALA A 312 8.78 -2.35 -11.64
CA ALA A 312 9.67 -2.82 -10.56
C ALA A 312 11.15 -2.78 -10.98
N MET A 313 11.46 -3.24 -12.18
CA MET A 313 12.81 -3.18 -12.74
C MET A 313 13.31 -1.73 -12.83
N ALA A 314 12.49 -0.82 -13.33
CA ALA A 314 12.85 0.59 -13.42
C ALA A 314 13.08 1.20 -12.03
N TRP A 315 12.23 0.90 -11.03
CA TRP A 315 12.40 1.42 -9.66
C TRP A 315 13.63 0.87 -8.96
N GLU A 316 13.90 -0.43 -9.06
CA GLU A 316 15.04 -1.06 -8.38
C GLU A 316 16.38 -0.62 -8.99
N THR A 317 16.43 -0.47 -10.30
CA THR A 317 17.68 -0.08 -11.00
C THR A 317 18.08 1.39 -10.79
N GLN A 318 17.19 2.22 -10.24
CA GLN A 318 17.53 3.58 -9.80
C GLN A 318 18.37 3.61 -8.51
N GLY A 319 18.54 2.46 -7.83
CA GLY A 319 19.18 2.37 -6.50
C GLY A 319 18.17 2.53 -5.35
N ALA A 320 18.53 2.09 -4.15
CA ALA A 320 17.63 2.02 -2.99
C ALA A 320 18.23 2.64 -1.73
N PRO A 321 17.89 3.90 -1.39
CA PRO A 321 17.08 4.87 -2.13
C PRO A 321 17.84 5.51 -3.30
N THR A 322 17.11 5.97 -4.29
CA THR A 322 17.68 6.75 -5.41
C THR A 322 18.39 7.99 -4.91
N ASP A 323 19.57 8.27 -5.48
CA ASP A 323 20.32 9.51 -5.22
C ASP A 323 19.75 10.67 -6.05
N ARG A 324 18.78 11.37 -5.49
CA ARG A 324 18.09 12.51 -6.14
C ARG A 324 18.95 13.78 -6.20
N THR A 325 20.19 13.74 -5.68
CA THR A 325 21.14 14.85 -5.87
C THR A 325 21.76 14.86 -7.26
N GLN A 326 21.60 13.77 -8.02
CA GLN A 326 22.13 13.60 -9.36
C GLN A 326 21.08 13.67 -10.47
N GLU A 327 19.81 13.90 -10.12
CA GLU A 327 18.70 13.96 -11.09
C GLU A 327 18.70 15.23 -11.92
N HIS A 328 18.17 15.13 -13.14
CA HIS A 328 17.94 16.26 -14.03
C HIS A 328 16.46 16.24 -14.44
N LEU A 329 15.62 16.95 -13.70
CA LEU A 329 14.19 17.03 -13.95
C LEU A 329 13.86 18.08 -15.02
N GLY A 330 12.93 17.72 -15.91
CA GLY A 330 12.40 18.59 -16.96
C GLY A 330 10.91 18.89 -16.78
N VAL A 331 10.29 19.45 -17.81
CA VAL A 331 8.85 19.77 -17.82
C VAL A 331 7.99 18.49 -17.71
N GLY A 332 8.44 17.37 -18.25
CA GLY A 332 7.74 16.08 -18.15
C GLY A 332 7.64 15.55 -16.72
N ASP A 333 8.44 16.05 -15.77
CA ASP A 333 8.51 15.62 -14.38
C ASP A 333 7.68 16.49 -13.42
N GLU A 334 6.79 17.31 -13.94
CA GLU A 334 5.95 18.25 -13.18
C GLU A 334 5.17 17.55 -12.05
N GLY A 335 4.65 16.34 -12.33
CA GLY A 335 3.96 15.50 -11.35
C GLY A 335 4.85 15.06 -10.21
N ILE A 336 6.10 14.70 -10.51
CA ILE A 336 7.12 14.29 -9.51
C ILE A 336 7.46 15.49 -8.62
N ILE A 337 7.68 16.65 -9.21
CA ILE A 337 7.98 17.90 -8.48
C ILE A 337 6.82 18.25 -7.54
N LEU A 338 5.57 18.15 -8.02
CA LEU A 338 4.37 18.41 -7.21
C LEU A 338 4.24 17.39 -6.07
N LEU A 339 4.44 16.10 -6.33
CA LEU A 339 4.38 15.06 -5.29
C LEU A 339 5.38 15.34 -4.17
N ARG A 340 6.64 15.62 -4.51
CA ARG A 340 7.69 15.94 -3.53
C ARG A 340 7.36 17.18 -2.72
N LYS A 341 6.79 18.20 -3.34
CA LYS A 341 6.30 19.41 -2.66
C LYS A 341 5.23 19.05 -1.64
N ILE A 342 4.20 18.28 -2.04
CA ILE A 342 3.13 17.84 -1.15
C ILE A 342 3.70 17.01 0.01
N VAL A 343 4.60 16.04 -0.25
CA VAL A 343 5.23 15.24 0.84
C VAL A 343 5.91 16.14 1.86
N ARG A 344 6.69 17.15 1.43
CA ARG A 344 7.33 18.10 2.35
C ARG A 344 6.31 18.87 3.18
N GLU A 345 5.26 19.39 2.54
CA GLU A 345 4.18 20.11 3.22
C GLU A 345 3.50 19.23 4.28
N GLN A 346 3.25 17.94 3.96
CA GLN A 346 2.65 17.01 4.91
C GLN A 346 3.59 16.66 6.07
N ILE A 347 4.88 16.53 5.82
CA ILE A 347 5.90 16.39 6.87
C ILE A 347 5.84 17.60 7.82
N ASP A 348 5.77 18.81 7.28
CA ASP A 348 5.72 20.04 8.11
C ASP A 348 4.42 20.17 8.90
N ILE A 349 3.28 19.75 8.33
CA ILE A 349 2.00 19.68 9.03
C ILE A 349 2.11 18.75 10.25
N VAL A 350 2.67 17.54 10.04
CA VAL A 350 2.84 16.56 11.12
C VAL A 350 3.82 17.04 12.19
N ARG A 351 4.91 17.71 11.82
CA ARG A 351 5.85 18.35 12.77
C ARG A 351 5.17 19.39 13.67
N LYS A 352 4.15 20.08 13.15
CA LYS A 352 3.33 21.04 13.88
C LYS A 352 2.17 20.40 14.67
N GLY A 353 2.05 19.06 14.65
CA GLY A 353 1.02 18.31 15.36
C GLY A 353 -0.30 18.15 14.60
N GLY A 354 -0.37 18.58 13.33
CA GLY A 354 -1.54 18.42 12.47
C GLY A 354 -1.66 17.04 11.85
N ASP A 355 -2.83 16.75 11.27
CA ASP A 355 -3.06 15.57 10.45
C ASP A 355 -2.64 15.83 9.01
N PRO A 356 -1.90 14.92 8.40
CA PRO A 356 -1.53 15.05 7.01
C PRO A 356 -2.71 14.73 6.08
N LEU A 357 -2.57 15.08 4.80
CA LEU A 357 -3.54 14.91 3.72
C LEU A 357 -4.10 13.47 3.69
N GLY A 358 -5.42 13.32 3.55
CA GLY A 358 -6.09 12.02 3.42
C GLY A 358 -6.30 11.25 4.72
N VAL A 359 -5.93 11.82 5.88
CA VAL A 359 -6.28 11.25 7.20
C VAL A 359 -7.76 11.48 7.48
N VAL A 360 -8.49 10.41 7.75
CA VAL A 360 -9.95 10.44 7.98
C VAL A 360 -10.25 10.32 9.46
N ARG A 361 -10.97 11.30 10.02
CA ARG A 361 -11.43 11.30 11.43
C ARG A 361 -12.95 11.38 11.57
N ASP A 362 -13.62 11.87 10.54
CA ASP A 362 -15.09 12.00 10.50
C ASP A 362 -15.72 10.69 10.01
N ALA A 363 -16.46 10.02 10.88
CA ALA A 363 -17.16 8.77 10.55
C ALA A 363 -18.21 8.96 9.46
N GLY A 364 -18.83 10.14 9.37
CA GLY A 364 -19.78 10.47 8.32
C GLY A 364 -19.16 10.47 6.92
N LYS A 365 -17.93 10.92 6.83
CA LYS A 365 -17.15 10.91 5.58
C LYS A 365 -16.50 9.56 5.26
N ASN A 366 -16.50 8.62 6.21
CA ASN A 366 -15.86 7.30 6.08
C ASN A 366 -16.85 6.14 5.81
N GLN A 367 -18.00 6.38 5.23
CA GLN A 367 -18.92 5.29 4.88
C GLN A 367 -18.48 4.56 3.61
N LEU A 368 -18.21 5.30 2.56
CA LEU A 368 -17.63 4.84 1.30
C LEU A 368 -16.94 6.03 0.66
N ILE A 369 -15.64 5.91 0.42
CA ILE A 369 -14.84 6.94 -0.24
C ILE A 369 -14.59 6.49 -1.68
N GLU A 370 -15.33 7.08 -2.60
CA GLU A 370 -15.24 6.79 -4.03
C GLU A 370 -14.31 7.77 -4.73
N PHE A 371 -13.44 7.22 -5.57
CA PHE A 371 -12.55 7.99 -6.41
C PHE A 371 -13.14 8.21 -7.80
N ASP A 372 -12.90 9.39 -8.36
CA ASP A 372 -13.25 9.72 -9.73
C ASP A 372 -12.15 9.19 -10.67
N VAL A 373 -12.38 8.02 -11.23
CA VAL A 373 -11.47 7.35 -12.16
C VAL A 373 -12.07 7.40 -13.55
N ILE A 374 -11.31 7.91 -14.52
CA ILE A 374 -11.71 7.96 -15.92
C ILE A 374 -10.68 7.17 -16.74
N ASN A 375 -11.13 6.33 -17.63
CA ASN A 375 -10.31 5.74 -18.66
C ASN A 375 -11.18 5.53 -19.92
N GLU A 376 -11.27 6.54 -20.75
CA GLU A 376 -12.10 6.53 -21.96
C GLU A 376 -11.66 5.45 -22.97
N ARG A 377 -10.40 4.98 -22.89
CA ARG A 377 -9.92 3.89 -23.73
C ARG A 377 -10.59 2.56 -23.43
N VAL A 378 -11.00 2.34 -22.20
CA VAL A 378 -11.68 1.13 -21.73
C VAL A 378 -13.18 1.35 -21.49
N GLY A 379 -13.72 2.51 -21.89
CA GLY A 379 -15.14 2.82 -21.80
C GLY A 379 -15.59 3.25 -20.39
N LEU A 380 -14.69 3.80 -19.57
CA LEU A 380 -15.02 4.36 -18.26
C LEU A 380 -14.95 5.89 -18.33
N PHE A 381 -16.08 6.57 -18.12
CA PHE A 381 -16.25 8.01 -18.29
C PHE A 381 -16.47 8.79 -16.98
N GLY A 382 -16.10 8.23 -15.85
CA GLY A 382 -16.21 8.85 -14.52
C GLY A 382 -17.50 8.48 -13.78
N LYS A 383 -17.73 9.17 -12.66
CA LYS A 383 -18.83 8.83 -11.72
C LYS A 383 -20.24 8.91 -12.31
N GLU A 384 -20.43 9.71 -13.35
CA GLU A 384 -21.75 9.92 -13.96
C GLU A 384 -22.28 8.72 -14.77
N GLN A 385 -21.42 7.75 -15.05
CA GLN A 385 -21.79 6.51 -15.72
C GLN A 385 -21.62 5.29 -14.82
N LYS A 386 -22.14 5.33 -13.61
CA LYS A 386 -22.41 4.10 -12.88
C LYS A 386 -23.52 3.39 -13.66
N VAL A 387 -23.12 2.37 -14.40
CA VAL A 387 -24.07 1.44 -14.99
C VAL A 387 -24.95 0.91 -13.86
N ALA A 388 -26.24 1.12 -14.00
CA ALA A 388 -27.30 0.66 -13.14
C ALA A 388 -27.28 -0.87 -13.01
#